data_bb606e75d106cd72bf3f6cbe56c1b9fd
#
_entry.id   bb606e75d106cd72bf3f6cbe56c1b9fd
#
_cell.length_a   1.000
_cell.length_b   1.000
_cell.length_c   1.000
_cell.angle_alpha   90.00
_cell.angle_beta   90.00
_cell.angle_gamma   90.00
#
_symmetry.space_group_name_H-M   'P 1'
#
loop_
_entity.id
_entity.type
_entity.pdbx_description
1 polymer ?
#
loop_
_entity_poly.entity_id
_entity_poly.type
_entity_poly.pdbx_seq_one_letter_code
_entity_poly.pdbx_strand_id
1 'polypeptide(L)'
;KNPGEIQGVRALRSVVQRVSWARVSVEGQEVGSVGKGLCVLVGVTHEDGPKDVEWMADKLIHLRIFEDDAGKMNKSLLDVGGAMMLVSQFTLLGDCRRGRRPSFLGAALPEKAREVYDGLIAAVRSRGVPVASGVFQAEMAVELCNAGPVTLILDSRGEA
;
A
#
# COMPACT_ATOMS: atom_id res chain seq x y z
N LYS A 1 25.04 13.83 8.21
CA LYS A 1 23.58 14.08 8.35
C LYS A 1 23.37 15.36 9.11
N ASN A 2 22.63 16.30 8.56
CA ASN A 2 22.23 17.51 9.27
C ASN A 2 21.41 17.11 10.50
N PRO A 3 21.77 17.61 11.70
CA PRO A 3 21.01 17.29 12.91
C PRO A 3 19.56 17.79 12.92
N GLY A 4 19.15 18.54 11.89
CA GLY A 4 17.78 19.01 11.70
C GLY A 4 17.03 18.27 10.59
N GLU A 5 17.65 17.32 9.91
CA GLU A 5 16.92 16.48 8.95
C GLU A 5 16.00 15.55 9.70
N ILE A 6 14.74 15.83 9.52
CA ILE A 6 13.66 14.96 9.95
C ILE A 6 13.86 13.63 9.21
N GLN A 7 14.20 12.60 9.94
CA GLN A 7 14.19 11.23 9.41
C GLN A 7 12.73 10.83 9.19
N GLY A 8 12.08 11.47 8.21
CA GLY A 8 10.76 11.13 7.77
C GLY A 8 10.83 10.06 6.69
N VAL A 9 9.69 9.50 6.38
CA VAL A 9 9.52 8.62 5.22
C VAL A 9 9.84 9.43 3.98
N ARG A 10 10.84 8.99 3.22
CA ARG A 10 11.33 9.68 2.02
C ARG A 10 10.99 8.94 0.74
N ALA A 11 10.17 7.92 0.83
CA ALA A 11 9.89 7.03 -0.28
C ALA A 11 8.43 6.62 -0.28
N LEU A 12 7.98 6.16 -1.43
CA LEU A 12 6.69 5.50 -1.57
C LEU A 12 6.59 4.41 -0.51
N ARG A 13 5.65 4.56 0.38
CA ARG A 13 5.43 3.65 1.51
C ARG A 13 4.15 2.88 1.33
N SER A 14 4.19 1.59 1.66
CA SER A 14 2.98 0.82 1.78
C SER A 14 2.95 0.03 3.09
N VAL A 15 1.72 -0.18 3.57
CA VAL A 15 1.42 -1.15 4.61
C VAL A 15 0.65 -2.28 3.95
N VAL A 16 1.24 -3.47 4.00
CA VAL A 16 0.73 -4.67 3.33
C VAL A 16 0.13 -5.61 4.35
N GLN A 17 -1.11 -5.99 4.16
CA GLN A 17 -1.77 -6.98 5.00
C GLN A 17 -2.27 -8.14 4.13
N ARG A 18 -1.92 -9.36 4.52
CA ARG A 18 -2.47 -10.56 3.91
C ARG A 18 -3.90 -10.76 4.38
N VAL A 19 -4.84 -10.92 3.44
CA VAL A 19 -6.25 -10.96 3.76
C VAL A 19 -6.94 -12.19 3.17
N SER A 20 -7.98 -12.65 3.86
CA SER A 20 -8.96 -13.58 3.29
C SER A 20 -10.03 -12.85 2.49
N TRP A 21 -10.26 -11.58 2.81
CA TRP A 21 -11.09 -10.65 2.06
C TRP A 21 -10.82 -9.22 2.52
N ALA A 22 -11.15 -8.24 1.66
CA ALA A 22 -11.15 -6.81 2.00
C ALA A 22 -12.22 -6.10 1.17
N ARG A 23 -12.78 -5.02 1.71
CA ARG A 23 -13.73 -4.18 0.99
C ARG A 23 -13.61 -2.72 1.41
N VAL A 24 -13.94 -1.83 0.50
CA VAL A 24 -13.98 -0.39 0.72
C VAL A 24 -15.37 0.12 0.41
N SER A 25 -15.90 0.94 1.30
CA SER A 25 -17.18 1.61 1.13
C SER A 25 -17.02 3.12 1.25
N VAL A 26 -17.83 3.86 0.48
CA VAL A 26 -17.96 5.32 0.53
C VAL A 26 -19.43 5.63 0.71
N GLU A 27 -19.76 6.41 1.73
CA GLU A 27 -21.15 6.76 2.05
C GLU A 27 -22.10 5.54 2.16
N GLY A 28 -21.59 4.46 2.75
CA GLY A 28 -22.34 3.21 2.91
C GLY A 28 -22.43 2.35 1.65
N GLN A 29 -21.84 2.76 0.55
CA GLN A 29 -21.84 2.02 -0.72
C GLN A 29 -20.49 1.34 -0.93
N GLU A 30 -20.49 0.04 -1.17
CA GLU A 30 -19.27 -0.69 -1.53
C GLU A 30 -18.76 -0.22 -2.90
N VAL A 31 -17.50 0.20 -2.96
CA VAL A 31 -16.85 0.66 -4.20
C VAL A 31 -15.79 -0.30 -4.71
N GLY A 32 -15.36 -1.24 -3.90
CA GLY A 32 -14.39 -2.25 -4.29
C GLY A 32 -14.30 -3.36 -3.25
N SER A 33 -14.00 -4.57 -3.70
CA SER A 33 -13.78 -5.72 -2.83
C SER A 33 -12.86 -6.74 -3.48
N VAL A 34 -12.15 -7.49 -2.64
CA VAL A 34 -11.34 -8.63 -3.04
C VAL A 34 -11.56 -9.79 -2.07
N GLY A 35 -11.36 -11.01 -2.56
CA GLY A 35 -11.23 -12.19 -1.72
C GLY A 35 -9.79 -12.37 -1.24
N LYS A 36 -9.29 -13.60 -1.26
CA LYS A 36 -7.93 -13.92 -0.85
C LYS A 36 -6.90 -13.07 -1.60
N GLY A 37 -6.01 -12.45 -0.85
CA GLY A 37 -4.96 -11.64 -1.44
C GLY A 37 -4.32 -10.68 -0.45
N LEU A 38 -4.10 -9.45 -0.90
CA LEU A 38 -3.49 -8.38 -0.12
C LEU A 38 -4.40 -7.16 -0.04
N CYS A 39 -4.43 -6.52 1.12
CA CYS A 39 -4.91 -5.16 1.29
C CYS A 39 -3.70 -4.25 1.53
N VAL A 40 -3.52 -3.27 0.69
CA VAL A 40 -2.33 -2.41 0.67
C VAL A 40 -2.74 -0.96 0.80
N LEU A 41 -2.27 -0.32 1.87
CA LEU A 41 -2.37 1.12 2.06
C LEU A 41 -1.13 1.77 1.47
N VAL A 42 -1.27 2.84 0.69
CA VAL A 42 -0.17 3.48 -0.04
C VAL A 42 -0.10 4.96 0.27
N GLY A 43 1.06 5.40 0.72
CA GLY A 43 1.38 6.80 0.93
C GLY A 43 2.48 7.27 -0.04
N VAL A 44 2.27 8.43 -0.66
CA VAL A 44 3.16 9.00 -1.68
C VAL A 44 3.92 10.19 -1.11
N THR A 45 5.23 10.22 -1.34
CA THR A 45 6.09 11.36 -0.96
C THR A 45 6.35 12.29 -2.14
N HIS A 46 6.91 13.48 -1.85
CA HIS A 46 7.15 14.52 -2.87
C HIS A 46 8.07 14.07 -4.01
N GLU A 47 9.00 13.15 -3.75
CA GLU A 47 10.03 12.74 -4.71
C GLU A 47 9.73 11.41 -5.41
N ASP A 48 8.58 10.81 -5.14
CA ASP A 48 8.23 9.53 -5.74
C ASP A 48 7.99 9.67 -7.24
N GLY A 49 8.48 8.69 -8.00
CA GLY A 49 8.38 8.65 -9.44
C GLY A 49 8.25 7.24 -9.99
N PRO A 50 8.39 7.09 -11.32
CA PRO A 50 8.19 5.79 -11.99
C PRO A 50 9.02 4.65 -11.45
N LYS A 51 10.25 4.90 -11.02
CA LYS A 51 11.11 3.87 -10.43
C LYS A 51 10.57 3.32 -9.13
N ASP A 52 9.98 4.21 -8.30
CA ASP A 52 9.34 3.82 -7.04
C ASP A 52 8.10 2.96 -7.31
N VAL A 53 7.31 3.33 -8.31
CA VAL A 53 6.13 2.57 -8.74
C VAL A 53 6.53 1.18 -9.21
N GLU A 54 7.52 1.06 -10.06
CA GLU A 54 8.01 -0.23 -10.58
C GLU A 54 8.54 -1.12 -9.45
N TRP A 55 9.34 -0.57 -8.56
CA TRP A 55 9.85 -1.30 -7.41
C TRP A 55 8.72 -1.81 -6.52
N MET A 56 7.76 -0.94 -6.21
CA MET A 56 6.64 -1.29 -5.31
C MET A 56 5.74 -2.35 -5.95
N ALA A 57 5.38 -2.20 -7.22
CA ALA A 57 4.55 -3.16 -7.94
C ALA A 57 5.21 -4.55 -7.95
N ASP A 58 6.48 -4.61 -8.30
CA ASP A 58 7.24 -5.86 -8.33
C ASP A 58 7.31 -6.51 -6.95
N LYS A 59 7.65 -5.72 -5.94
CA LYS A 59 7.75 -6.22 -4.56
C LYS A 59 6.42 -6.77 -4.06
N LEU A 60 5.33 -6.04 -4.25
CA LEU A 60 4.01 -6.45 -3.76
C LEU A 60 3.54 -7.78 -4.34
N ILE A 61 3.73 -7.99 -5.64
CA ILE A 61 3.25 -9.22 -6.29
C ILE A 61 4.14 -10.43 -6.04
N HIS A 62 5.40 -10.22 -5.70
CA HIS A 62 6.39 -11.29 -5.52
C HIS A 62 6.78 -11.58 -4.07
N LEU A 63 6.32 -10.80 -3.10
CA LEU A 63 6.54 -11.12 -1.69
C LEU A 63 6.04 -12.53 -1.38
N ARG A 64 6.90 -13.33 -0.79
CA ARG A 64 6.62 -14.76 -0.50
C ARG A 64 5.99 -14.90 0.89
N ILE A 65 4.76 -14.41 1.03
CA ILE A 65 4.03 -14.33 2.29
C ILE A 65 2.76 -15.19 2.33
N PHE A 66 2.55 -16.02 1.32
CA PHE A 66 1.49 -17.02 1.31
C PHE A 66 2.08 -18.41 1.57
N GLU A 67 1.34 -19.22 2.30
CA GLU A 67 1.81 -20.54 2.69
C GLU A 67 1.85 -21.50 1.52
N ASP A 68 2.92 -22.32 1.46
CA ASP A 68 3.03 -23.46 0.58
C ASP A 68 2.34 -24.70 1.20
N ASP A 69 2.43 -25.84 0.55
CA ASP A 69 1.83 -27.09 1.03
C ASP A 69 2.45 -27.60 2.32
N ALA A 70 3.65 -27.13 2.67
CA ALA A 70 4.33 -27.42 3.94
C ALA A 70 4.02 -26.41 5.06
N GLY A 71 3.13 -25.44 4.82
CA GLY A 71 2.74 -24.40 5.77
C GLY A 71 3.78 -23.30 5.96
N LYS A 72 4.74 -23.17 5.04
CA LYS A 72 5.78 -22.14 5.07
C LYS A 72 5.45 -20.97 4.15
N MET A 73 5.75 -19.75 4.57
CA MET A 73 5.61 -18.55 3.75
C MET A 73 6.58 -18.56 2.58
N ASN A 74 6.15 -19.09 1.46
CA ASN A 74 6.99 -19.38 0.30
C ASN A 74 6.37 -19.02 -1.04
N LYS A 75 5.07 -18.79 -1.08
CA LYS A 75 4.35 -18.42 -2.30
C LYS A 75 4.02 -16.93 -2.34
N SER A 76 4.06 -16.35 -3.53
CA SER A 76 3.67 -14.97 -3.78
C SER A 76 2.18 -14.83 -4.05
N LEU A 77 1.70 -13.59 -4.08
CA LEU A 77 0.34 -13.27 -4.53
C LEU A 77 0.07 -13.84 -5.93
N LEU A 78 1.03 -13.68 -6.83
CA LEU A 78 0.92 -14.18 -8.20
C LEU A 78 0.82 -15.71 -8.21
N ASP A 79 1.62 -16.41 -7.39
CA ASP A 79 1.61 -17.88 -7.30
C ASP A 79 0.26 -18.42 -6.84
N VAL A 80 -0.40 -17.74 -5.91
CA VAL A 80 -1.69 -18.20 -5.36
C VAL A 80 -2.89 -17.69 -6.15
N GLY A 81 -2.68 -16.88 -7.18
CA GLY A 81 -3.76 -16.31 -7.97
C GLY A 81 -4.66 -15.37 -7.19
N GLY A 82 -4.11 -14.67 -6.21
CA GLY A 82 -4.87 -13.74 -5.38
C GLY A 82 -5.09 -12.38 -6.04
N ALA A 83 -5.87 -11.54 -5.38
CA ALA A 83 -6.18 -10.17 -5.80
C ALA A 83 -5.59 -9.15 -4.83
N MET A 84 -5.50 -7.89 -5.26
CA MET A 84 -4.98 -6.81 -4.45
C MET A 84 -6.00 -5.70 -4.32
N MET A 85 -6.22 -5.24 -3.08
CA MET A 85 -6.92 -4.01 -2.78
C MET A 85 -5.87 -2.92 -2.55
N LEU A 86 -5.92 -1.85 -3.33
CA LEU A 86 -5.05 -0.69 -3.15
C LEU A 86 -5.87 0.52 -2.66
N VAL A 87 -5.43 1.11 -1.56
CA VAL A 87 -6.08 2.27 -0.94
C VAL A 87 -5.05 3.36 -0.72
N SER A 88 -5.29 4.54 -1.27
CA SER A 88 -4.45 5.72 -1.02
C SER A 88 -4.61 6.17 0.43
N GLN A 89 -3.49 6.35 1.13
CA GLN A 89 -3.45 6.68 2.56
C GLN A 89 -2.29 7.65 2.84
N PHE A 90 -2.52 8.95 2.64
CA PHE A 90 -1.46 9.95 2.85
C PHE A 90 -1.00 10.02 4.31
N THR A 91 -1.86 9.63 5.25
CA THR A 91 -1.52 9.65 6.68
C THR A 91 -0.40 8.68 7.06
N LEU A 92 -0.01 7.76 6.16
CA LEU A 92 1.20 6.95 6.34
C LEU A 92 2.48 7.79 6.41
N LEU A 93 2.44 9.02 5.88
CA LEU A 93 3.54 9.98 5.93
C LEU A 93 3.45 10.89 7.14
N GLY A 94 2.51 10.63 8.06
CA GLY A 94 2.34 11.40 9.27
C GLY A 94 3.58 11.31 10.17
N ASP A 95 4.11 12.46 10.55
CA ASP A 95 5.19 12.56 11.51
C ASP A 95 4.61 12.89 12.88
N CYS A 96 4.71 11.94 13.80
CA CYS A 96 4.15 12.04 15.15
C CYS A 96 5.23 12.23 16.22
N ARG A 97 6.46 12.55 15.83
CA ARG A 97 7.60 12.64 16.77
C ARG A 97 7.53 13.84 17.70
N ARG A 98 6.83 14.89 17.31
CA ARG A 98 6.69 16.12 18.09
C ARG A 98 5.23 16.37 18.46
N GLY A 99 4.98 16.50 19.76
CA GLY A 99 3.64 16.80 20.25
C GLY A 99 2.62 15.71 19.96
N ARG A 100 1.35 16.09 19.89
CA ARG A 100 0.21 15.17 19.73
C ARG A 100 -0.51 15.35 18.41
N ARG A 101 -0.13 16.33 17.61
CA ARG A 101 -0.71 16.58 16.30
C ARG A 101 0.25 16.06 15.23
N PRO A 102 -0.16 15.07 14.41
CA PRO A 102 0.67 14.60 13.31
C PRO A 102 0.96 15.71 12.30
N SER A 103 2.16 15.73 11.76
CA SER A 103 2.53 16.58 10.63
C SER A 103 2.53 15.74 9.36
N PHE A 104 1.92 16.25 8.29
CA PHE A 104 1.86 15.60 6.99
C PHE A 104 2.70 16.29 5.92
N LEU A 105 3.70 17.06 6.32
CA LEU A 105 4.58 17.80 5.40
C LEU A 105 5.34 16.88 4.43
N GLY A 106 5.57 15.62 4.81
CA GLY A 106 6.23 14.64 3.96
C GLY A 106 5.33 14.03 2.88
N ALA A 107 4.02 14.24 2.97
CA ALA A 107 3.08 13.71 1.99
C ALA A 107 3.07 14.56 0.71
N ALA A 108 3.08 13.91 -0.45
CA ALA A 108 2.91 14.60 -1.73
C ALA A 108 1.55 15.31 -1.80
N LEU A 109 1.51 16.40 -2.57
CA LEU A 109 0.25 17.08 -2.86
C LEU A 109 -0.70 16.15 -3.62
N PRO A 110 -2.02 16.36 -3.52
CA PRO A 110 -3.02 15.44 -4.06
C PRO A 110 -2.83 15.08 -5.54
N GLU A 111 -2.47 16.03 -6.38
CA GLU A 111 -2.26 15.79 -7.81
C GLU A 111 -1.12 14.80 -8.07
N LYS A 112 0.02 15.01 -7.43
CA LYS A 112 1.17 14.11 -7.49
C LYS A 112 0.86 12.74 -6.90
N ALA A 113 0.21 12.72 -5.74
CA ALA A 113 -0.16 11.50 -5.05
C ALA A 113 -1.09 10.64 -5.92
N ARG A 114 -2.07 11.25 -6.56
CA ARG A 114 -3.00 10.57 -7.47
C ARG A 114 -2.29 9.97 -8.67
N GLU A 115 -1.39 10.72 -9.29
CA GLU A 115 -0.61 10.25 -10.44
C GLU A 115 0.20 8.99 -10.09
N VAL A 116 0.92 9.02 -8.97
CA VAL A 116 1.71 7.87 -8.51
C VAL A 116 0.83 6.70 -8.12
N TYR A 117 -0.25 6.95 -7.40
CA TYR A 117 -1.20 5.92 -6.99
C TYR A 117 -1.86 5.23 -8.19
N ASP A 118 -2.35 6.00 -9.16
CA ASP A 118 -2.95 5.46 -10.39
C ASP A 118 -1.90 4.67 -11.20
N GLY A 119 -0.67 5.15 -11.23
CA GLY A 119 0.46 4.45 -11.86
C GLY A 119 0.74 3.11 -11.20
N LEU A 120 0.66 3.02 -9.89
CA LEU A 120 0.83 1.77 -9.16
C LEU A 120 -0.28 0.76 -9.48
N ILE A 121 -1.53 1.21 -9.50
CA ILE A 121 -2.67 0.37 -9.90
C ILE A 121 -2.43 -0.22 -11.29
N ALA A 122 -2.07 0.63 -12.25
CA ALA A 122 -1.80 0.20 -13.63
C ALA A 122 -0.64 -0.78 -13.71
N ALA A 123 0.44 -0.53 -12.97
CA ALA A 123 1.61 -1.39 -12.94
C ALA A 123 1.30 -2.77 -12.37
N VAL A 124 0.52 -2.85 -11.30
CA VAL A 124 0.10 -4.14 -10.71
C VAL A 124 -0.82 -4.90 -11.68
N ARG A 125 -1.80 -4.22 -12.26
CA ARG A 125 -2.71 -4.84 -13.24
C ARG A 125 -1.97 -5.37 -14.46
N SER A 126 -0.97 -4.64 -14.96
CA SER A 126 -0.18 -5.06 -16.11
C SER A 126 0.61 -6.34 -15.87
N ARG A 127 0.83 -6.69 -14.62
CA ARG A 127 1.52 -7.92 -14.22
C ARG A 127 0.57 -9.09 -13.97
N GLY A 128 -0.71 -8.94 -14.32
CA GLY A 128 -1.69 -10.01 -14.28
C GLY A 128 -2.40 -10.21 -12.95
N VAL A 129 -2.31 -9.25 -12.03
CA VAL A 129 -3.00 -9.30 -10.73
C VAL A 129 -4.27 -8.46 -10.78
N PRO A 130 -5.45 -9.02 -10.45
CA PRO A 130 -6.67 -8.21 -10.32
C PRO A 130 -6.53 -7.20 -9.19
N VAL A 131 -6.90 -5.95 -9.46
CA VAL A 131 -6.84 -4.86 -8.48
C VAL A 131 -8.22 -4.25 -8.30
N ALA A 132 -8.66 -4.17 -7.05
CA ALA A 132 -9.73 -3.28 -6.63
C ALA A 132 -9.10 -2.07 -5.92
N SER A 133 -9.74 -0.93 -5.97
CA SER A 133 -9.24 0.30 -5.35
C SER A 133 -10.34 1.02 -4.60
N GLY A 134 -9.92 1.86 -3.63
CA GLY A 134 -10.78 2.87 -3.06
C GLY A 134 -11.00 4.04 -4.02
N VAL A 135 -11.63 5.09 -3.52
CA VAL A 135 -11.85 6.35 -4.23
C VAL A 135 -10.88 7.38 -3.67
N PHE A 136 -10.03 7.94 -4.54
CA PHE A 136 -9.01 8.91 -4.14
C PHE A 136 -9.67 10.16 -3.53
N GLN A 137 -9.17 10.58 -2.37
CA GLN A 137 -9.66 11.71 -1.56
C GLN A 137 -11.06 11.55 -0.96
N ALA A 138 -11.73 10.43 -1.15
CA ALA A 138 -12.99 10.17 -0.48
C ALA A 138 -12.78 9.75 0.97
N GLU A 139 -13.77 9.98 1.80
CA GLU A 139 -13.84 9.35 3.12
C GLU A 139 -14.30 7.91 2.95
N MET A 140 -13.44 6.97 3.36
CA MET A 140 -13.65 5.55 3.10
C MET A 140 -13.74 4.76 4.41
N ALA A 141 -14.62 3.75 4.41
CA ALA A 141 -14.56 2.67 5.39
C ALA A 141 -13.83 1.48 4.75
N VAL A 142 -12.69 1.12 5.31
CA VAL A 142 -11.89 -0.02 4.84
C VAL A 142 -12.07 -1.16 5.83
N GLU A 143 -12.65 -2.26 5.35
CA GLU A 143 -12.85 -3.47 6.13
C GLU A 143 -11.99 -4.59 5.57
N LEU A 144 -11.37 -5.35 6.44
CA LEU A 144 -10.54 -6.48 6.03
C LEU A 144 -10.49 -7.57 7.10
N CYS A 145 -10.21 -8.77 6.65
CA CYS A 145 -9.87 -9.88 7.52
C CYS A 145 -8.40 -10.21 7.33
N ASN A 146 -7.55 -9.77 8.27
CA ASN A 146 -6.13 -10.05 8.22
C ASN A 146 -5.86 -11.51 8.59
N ALA A 147 -5.43 -12.28 7.61
CA ALA A 147 -5.21 -13.71 7.75
C ALA A 147 -3.79 -14.00 8.24
N GLY A 148 -3.71 -14.55 9.44
CA GLY A 148 -2.44 -14.93 10.04
C GLY A 148 -2.24 -14.44 11.48
N PRO A 149 -2.23 -13.15 11.82
CA PRO A 149 -2.12 -11.99 10.95
C PRO A 149 -0.75 -11.84 10.30
N VAL A 150 -0.70 -11.19 9.15
CA VAL A 150 0.55 -10.82 8.47
C VAL A 150 0.44 -9.37 8.02
N THR A 151 1.32 -8.53 8.52
CA THR A 151 1.38 -7.10 8.23
C THR A 151 2.83 -6.69 8.06
N LEU A 152 3.16 -6.07 6.93
CA LEU A 152 4.51 -5.64 6.58
C LEU A 152 4.50 -4.18 6.11
N ILE A 153 5.63 -3.52 6.29
CA ILE A 153 5.87 -2.16 5.81
C ILE A 153 6.92 -2.20 4.72
N LEU A 154 6.64 -1.54 3.59
CA LEU A 154 7.58 -1.40 2.48
C LEU A 154 7.84 0.06 2.19
N ASP A 155 9.11 0.40 1.93
CA ASP A 155 9.56 1.71 1.47
C ASP A 155 10.39 1.54 0.20
N SER A 156 10.04 2.25 -0.87
CA SER A 156 10.67 2.04 -2.18
C SER A 156 12.14 2.43 -2.27
N ARG A 157 12.59 3.37 -1.46
CA ARG A 157 14.00 3.76 -1.38
C ARG A 157 14.61 3.24 -0.09
N GLY A 158 14.06 2.17 0.38
CA GLY A 158 14.20 1.42 1.55
C GLY A 158 15.52 1.37 2.25
N GLU A 159 15.76 2.35 3.00
CA GLU A 159 16.32 2.04 4.29
C GLU A 159 15.12 1.69 5.20
N ALA A 160 14.64 0.51 5.02
CA ALA A 160 13.72 -0.05 5.97
C ALA A 160 14.43 -0.15 7.33
#